data_96bd005c8bcc235aa9bddf3a7706a1fb
#
_entry.id   96bd005c8bcc235aa9bddf3a7706a1fb
#
_cell.length_a   1.000
_cell.length_b   1.000
_cell.length_c   1.000
_cell.angle_alpha   90.00
_cell.angle_beta   90.00
_cell.angle_gamma   90.00
#
_symmetry.space_group_name_H-M   'P 1'
#
loop_
_entity.id
_entity.type
_entity.pdbx_description
1 polymer ?
#
loop_
_entity_poly.entity_id
_entity_poly.type
_entity_poly.pdbx_seq_one_letter_code
_entity_poly.pdbx_strand_id
1 'polypeptide(L)'
;MEKANQSSEAPPTTAFLPKEQQHAHEDDETFKERFVQLNKLAEIGQLTAGIMHEIQNPLNFINNFSKLSVDLVHEMKEIFDKKQDTPLTEEEEDLLFLLDKLVGINVKISENGGRITRIIQSMLAQTRTENQSAKFEPVDLNQLLEEFTKLAYQGVRGEDKAFNVSFVFQFDPSVGKVKLAATEISRVVLNLVNNACYALNEKRKREGPEFAPQISVSSTRLAQTVQVKIKDNGNGIPDSIKEKVFSPFFTTKPVGKGSGLGLALSRDIITIMHKGQLEVVSEEGKFTEFTIQIPLDLS
;
A
#
# COMPACT_ATOMS: atom_id res chain seq x y z
N MET A 1 70.83 29.87 40.48
CA MET A 1 69.79 30.88 40.35
C MET A 1 69.23 30.77 38.96
N GLU A 2 68.12 30.02 38.81
CA GLU A 2 67.43 29.98 37.53
C GLU A 2 65.97 29.64 37.82
N LYS A 3 65.09 30.57 37.48
CA LYS A 3 63.65 30.47 37.72
C LYS A 3 63.01 29.73 36.58
N ALA A 4 62.41 28.59 36.86
CA ALA A 4 61.54 27.87 35.92
C ALA A 4 60.23 28.63 35.72
N ASN A 5 59.93 28.86 34.45
CA ASN A 5 58.67 29.44 33.99
C ASN A 5 57.71 28.28 33.63
N GLN A 6 56.67 28.10 34.42
CA GLN A 6 55.58 27.18 34.11
C GLN A 6 54.50 27.90 33.30
N SER A 7 54.43 27.60 32.03
CA SER A 7 53.28 27.98 31.19
C SER A 7 52.15 26.99 31.35
N SER A 8 51.03 27.44 31.93
CA SER A 8 49.78 26.76 32.08
C SER A 8 49.07 26.72 30.73
N GLU A 9 49.00 25.55 30.11
CA GLU A 9 48.11 25.33 28.98
C GLU A 9 46.68 25.04 29.49
N ALA A 10 45.74 25.84 29.05
CA ALA A 10 44.31 25.61 29.28
C ALA A 10 43.79 24.51 28.31
N PRO A 11 42.86 23.62 28.74
CA PRO A 11 42.31 22.59 27.85
C PRO A 11 41.42 23.20 26.76
N PRO A 12 41.31 22.56 25.58
CA PRO A 12 40.52 23.08 24.49
C PRO A 12 39.02 23.06 24.84
N THR A 13 38.41 24.23 24.70
CA THR A 13 36.97 24.43 24.87
C THR A 13 36.26 23.66 23.74
N THR A 14 35.62 22.55 24.07
CA THR A 14 34.69 21.86 23.18
C THR A 14 33.48 22.77 22.97
N ALA A 15 33.40 23.39 21.80
CA ALA A 15 32.27 24.22 21.40
C ALA A 15 31.01 23.32 21.26
N PHE A 16 30.11 23.37 22.22
CA PHE A 16 28.78 22.80 22.10
C PHE A 16 28.00 23.63 21.07
N LEU A 17 27.69 23.04 19.93
CA LEU A 17 26.77 23.61 18.95
C LEU A 17 25.36 23.74 19.57
N PRO A 18 24.61 24.81 19.28
CA PRO A 18 23.24 24.97 19.76
C PRO A 18 22.36 23.81 19.28
N LYS A 19 21.43 23.35 20.15
CA LYS A 19 20.53 22.21 19.84
C LYS A 19 19.77 22.36 18.55
N GLU A 20 19.44 23.55 18.10
CA GLU A 20 18.81 23.84 16.81
C GLU A 20 19.70 23.50 15.59
N GLN A 21 21.02 23.65 15.72
CA GLN A 21 21.95 23.25 14.66
C GLN A 21 22.22 21.74 14.64
N GLN A 22 22.08 21.06 15.76
CA GLN A 22 22.20 19.59 15.79
C GLN A 22 20.99 18.91 15.14
N HIS A 23 19.76 19.40 15.38
CA HIS A 23 18.57 18.86 14.70
C HIS A 23 18.59 19.13 13.18
N ALA A 24 19.02 20.31 12.75
CA ALA A 24 19.15 20.61 11.33
C ALA A 24 20.21 19.74 10.62
N HIS A 25 21.25 19.31 11.34
CA HIS A 25 22.29 18.42 10.79
C HIS A 25 21.83 16.95 10.76
N GLU A 26 21.11 16.47 11.76
CA GLU A 26 20.52 15.13 11.78
C GLU A 26 19.43 14.98 10.70
N ASP A 27 18.64 16.02 10.46
CA ASP A 27 17.64 16.04 9.39
C ASP A 27 18.30 16.03 8.00
N ASP A 28 19.45 16.73 7.81
CA ASP A 28 20.19 16.77 6.54
C ASP A 28 20.94 15.45 6.25
N GLU A 29 21.48 14.75 7.26
CA GLU A 29 22.11 13.44 7.09
C GLU A 29 21.05 12.36 6.79
N THR A 30 19.94 12.34 7.50
CA THR A 30 18.81 11.43 7.24
C THR A 30 18.21 11.69 5.86
N PHE A 31 18.16 12.93 5.43
CA PHE A 31 17.71 13.29 4.08
C PHE A 31 18.70 12.81 3.00
N LYS A 32 20.01 12.99 3.21
CA LYS A 32 21.05 12.50 2.29
C LYS A 32 21.08 10.98 2.18
N GLU A 33 20.94 10.27 3.29
CA GLU A 33 20.87 8.81 3.26
C GLU A 33 19.62 8.30 2.52
N ARG A 34 18.47 8.91 2.75
CA ARG A 34 17.23 8.60 2.02
C ARG A 34 17.34 8.96 0.54
N PHE A 35 17.96 10.09 0.20
CA PHE A 35 18.19 10.52 -1.17
C PHE A 35 19.14 9.57 -1.93
N VAL A 36 20.20 9.09 -1.25
CA VAL A 36 21.10 8.07 -1.82
C VAL A 36 20.41 6.73 -1.99
N GLN A 37 19.52 6.32 -1.05
CA GLN A 37 18.70 5.12 -1.19
C GLN A 37 17.67 5.25 -2.32
N LEU A 38 17.02 6.41 -2.45
CA LEU A 38 16.10 6.71 -3.54
C LEU A 38 16.81 6.73 -4.89
N ASN A 39 17.98 7.35 -5.01
CA ASN A 39 18.77 7.33 -6.24
C ASN A 39 19.26 5.91 -6.61
N LYS A 40 19.67 5.10 -5.63
CA LYS A 40 19.97 3.68 -5.89
C LYS A 40 18.74 2.90 -6.35
N LEU A 41 17.56 3.17 -5.77
CA LEU A 41 16.31 2.57 -6.21
C LEU A 41 15.91 3.07 -7.61
N ALA A 42 16.21 4.31 -7.96
CA ALA A 42 15.97 4.90 -9.26
C ALA A 42 16.89 4.35 -10.37
N GLU A 43 18.19 4.21 -10.09
CA GLU A 43 19.12 3.53 -10.99
C GLU A 43 18.75 2.05 -11.21
N ILE A 44 18.34 1.36 -10.14
CA ILE A 44 17.76 0.01 -10.23
C ILE A 44 16.48 0.06 -11.04
N GLY A 45 15.66 1.09 -10.93
CA GLY A 45 14.38 1.26 -11.61
C GLY A 45 14.48 1.35 -13.13
N GLN A 46 15.42 2.10 -13.67
CA GLN A 46 15.60 2.26 -15.12
C GLN A 46 16.10 0.98 -15.80
N LEU A 47 17.01 0.25 -15.17
CA LEU A 47 17.46 -1.07 -15.63
C LEU A 47 16.40 -2.15 -15.42
N THR A 48 15.55 -1.97 -14.41
CA THR A 48 14.60 -2.98 -13.95
C THR A 48 13.30 -2.99 -14.76
N ALA A 49 12.89 -1.88 -15.40
CA ALA A 49 11.65 -1.86 -16.18
C ALA A 49 11.66 -2.85 -17.36
N GLY A 50 12.78 -3.00 -18.05
CA GLY A 50 12.97 -4.01 -19.10
C GLY A 50 12.97 -5.43 -18.52
N ILE A 51 13.74 -5.65 -17.47
CA ILE A 51 13.85 -6.96 -16.80
C ILE A 51 12.51 -7.36 -16.18
N MET A 52 11.73 -6.40 -15.65
CA MET A 52 10.41 -6.68 -15.08
C MET A 52 9.40 -7.17 -16.11
N HIS A 53 9.40 -6.61 -17.32
CA HIS A 53 8.58 -7.15 -18.42
C HIS A 53 9.02 -8.56 -18.81
N GLU A 54 10.33 -8.82 -18.81
CA GLU A 54 10.86 -10.17 -19.09
C GLU A 54 10.55 -11.18 -17.98
N ILE A 55 10.40 -10.74 -16.71
CA ILE A 55 9.97 -11.60 -15.60
C ILE A 55 8.45 -11.79 -15.60
N GLN A 56 7.66 -10.77 -15.97
CA GLN A 56 6.19 -10.90 -16.06
C GLN A 56 5.77 -11.95 -17.08
N ASN A 57 6.49 -12.08 -18.19
CA ASN A 57 6.17 -13.04 -19.24
C ASN A 57 6.18 -14.50 -18.74
N PRO A 58 7.28 -15.05 -18.17
CA PRO A 58 7.29 -16.41 -17.64
C PRO A 58 6.31 -16.60 -16.47
N LEU A 59 6.06 -15.57 -15.66
CA LEU A 59 5.06 -15.65 -14.60
C LEU A 59 3.64 -15.79 -15.13
N ASN A 60 3.31 -15.07 -16.19
CA ASN A 60 2.01 -15.20 -16.86
C ASN A 60 1.84 -16.62 -17.43
N PHE A 61 2.90 -17.20 -18.00
CA PHE A 61 2.88 -18.59 -18.45
C PHE A 61 2.67 -19.56 -17.28
N ILE A 62 3.41 -19.42 -16.19
CA ILE A 62 3.27 -20.26 -14.98
C ILE A 62 1.84 -20.21 -14.45
N ASN A 63 1.26 -19.00 -14.32
CA ASN A 63 -0.10 -18.82 -13.85
C ASN A 63 -1.14 -19.44 -14.79
N ASN A 64 -0.97 -19.27 -16.11
CA ASN A 64 -1.90 -19.79 -17.10
C ASN A 64 -1.83 -21.32 -17.16
N PHE A 65 -0.62 -21.91 -17.15
CA PHE A 65 -0.47 -23.36 -17.13
C PHE A 65 -0.97 -23.98 -15.83
N SER A 66 -0.78 -23.30 -14.70
CA SER A 66 -1.32 -23.77 -13.42
C SER A 66 -2.85 -23.82 -13.43
N LYS A 67 -3.52 -22.80 -13.99
CA LYS A 67 -4.99 -22.81 -14.17
C LYS A 67 -5.44 -23.91 -15.10
N LEU A 68 -4.79 -24.03 -16.28
CA LEU A 68 -5.12 -25.07 -17.24
C LEU A 68 -4.97 -26.48 -16.63
N SER A 69 -3.93 -26.69 -15.80
CA SER A 69 -3.74 -27.97 -15.10
C SER A 69 -4.89 -28.27 -14.13
N VAL A 70 -5.42 -27.25 -13.43
CA VAL A 70 -6.58 -27.40 -12.54
C VAL A 70 -7.82 -27.78 -13.36
N ASP A 71 -8.05 -27.10 -14.49
CA ASP A 71 -9.21 -27.35 -15.37
C ASP A 71 -9.15 -28.78 -15.93
N LEU A 72 -7.97 -29.24 -16.40
CA LEU A 72 -7.77 -30.61 -16.89
C LEU A 72 -8.02 -31.66 -15.79
N VAL A 73 -7.60 -31.39 -14.55
CA VAL A 73 -7.88 -32.31 -13.43
C VAL A 73 -9.37 -32.36 -13.13
N HIS A 74 -10.09 -31.24 -13.21
CA HIS A 74 -11.54 -31.24 -13.06
C HIS A 74 -12.24 -32.06 -14.16
N GLU A 75 -11.83 -31.90 -15.43
CA GLU A 75 -12.34 -32.71 -16.53
C GLU A 75 -12.09 -34.22 -16.30
N MET A 76 -10.89 -34.59 -15.82
CA MET A 76 -10.59 -35.98 -15.47
C MET A 76 -11.49 -36.52 -14.38
N LYS A 77 -11.78 -35.74 -13.33
CA LYS A 77 -12.71 -36.11 -12.27
C LYS A 77 -14.13 -36.31 -12.79
N GLU A 78 -14.62 -35.42 -13.67
CA GLU A 78 -15.93 -35.59 -14.28
C GLU A 78 -16.07 -36.89 -15.09
N ILE A 79 -14.98 -37.42 -15.66
CA ILE A 79 -14.99 -38.73 -16.32
C ILE A 79 -15.21 -39.86 -15.32
N PHE A 80 -14.60 -39.76 -14.12
CA PHE A 80 -14.81 -40.73 -13.05
C PHE A 80 -16.24 -40.64 -12.48
N ASP A 81 -16.80 -39.44 -12.27
CA ASP A 81 -18.14 -39.22 -11.76
C ASP A 81 -19.23 -39.76 -12.71
N LYS A 82 -18.98 -39.82 -14.01
CA LYS A 82 -19.91 -40.42 -15.00
C LYS A 82 -20.00 -41.94 -14.94
N LYS A 83 -19.11 -42.59 -14.21
CA LYS A 83 -19.10 -44.04 -13.97
C LYS A 83 -20.06 -44.44 -12.81
N GLN A 84 -21.29 -43.96 -12.82
CA GLN A 84 -22.23 -43.97 -11.69
C GLN A 84 -22.69 -45.35 -11.19
N ASP A 85 -22.42 -46.47 -11.90
CA ASP A 85 -23.00 -47.79 -11.59
C ASP A 85 -22.02 -48.84 -11.06
N THR A 86 -20.75 -48.51 -10.90
CA THR A 86 -19.74 -49.44 -10.38
C THR A 86 -18.95 -48.80 -9.24
N PRO A 87 -18.75 -49.49 -8.11
CA PRO A 87 -17.88 -48.98 -7.04
C PRO A 87 -16.47 -48.79 -7.59
N LEU A 88 -15.82 -47.73 -7.17
CA LEU A 88 -14.44 -47.43 -7.51
C LEU A 88 -13.51 -48.57 -7.05
N THR A 89 -12.52 -48.88 -7.88
CA THR A 89 -11.45 -49.77 -7.44
C THR A 89 -10.48 -49.02 -6.52
N GLU A 90 -9.69 -49.73 -5.73
CA GLU A 90 -8.67 -49.14 -4.85
C GLU A 90 -7.67 -48.26 -5.65
N GLU A 91 -7.33 -48.67 -6.86
CA GLU A 91 -6.46 -47.90 -7.79
C GLU A 91 -7.15 -46.59 -8.26
N GLU A 92 -8.46 -46.59 -8.47
CA GLU A 92 -9.24 -45.43 -8.88
C GLU A 92 -9.38 -44.41 -7.72
N GLU A 93 -9.54 -44.89 -6.48
CA GLU A 93 -9.55 -44.04 -5.27
C GLU A 93 -8.18 -43.39 -5.06
N ASP A 94 -7.09 -44.11 -5.21
CA ASP A 94 -5.73 -43.59 -5.14
C ASP A 94 -5.48 -42.52 -6.22
N LEU A 95 -5.97 -42.76 -7.44
CA LEU A 95 -5.83 -41.78 -8.53
C LEU A 95 -6.59 -40.47 -8.21
N LEU A 96 -7.83 -40.55 -7.72
CA LEU A 96 -8.59 -39.38 -7.31
C LEU A 96 -7.87 -38.58 -6.20
N PHE A 97 -7.28 -39.27 -5.24
CA PHE A 97 -6.47 -38.64 -4.20
C PHE A 97 -5.23 -37.92 -4.76
N LEU A 98 -4.55 -38.50 -5.74
CA LEU A 98 -3.42 -37.86 -6.42
C LEU A 98 -3.87 -36.65 -7.24
N LEU A 99 -5.02 -36.71 -7.89
CA LEU A 99 -5.61 -35.58 -8.61
C LEU A 99 -5.95 -34.42 -7.66
N ASP A 100 -6.49 -34.68 -6.47
CA ASP A 100 -6.73 -33.65 -5.45
C ASP A 100 -5.43 -32.98 -4.99
N LYS A 101 -4.38 -33.76 -4.76
CA LYS A 101 -3.06 -33.21 -4.44
C LYS A 101 -2.53 -32.32 -5.57
N LEU A 102 -2.71 -32.73 -6.82
CA LEU A 102 -2.26 -32.00 -8.00
C LEU A 102 -2.98 -30.63 -8.09
N VAL A 103 -4.31 -30.59 -7.85
CA VAL A 103 -5.07 -29.34 -7.75
C VAL A 103 -4.47 -28.45 -6.66
N GLY A 104 -4.26 -28.99 -5.46
CA GLY A 104 -3.70 -28.22 -4.34
C GLY A 104 -2.32 -27.62 -4.63
N ILE A 105 -1.46 -28.34 -5.34
CA ILE A 105 -0.15 -27.84 -5.77
C ILE A 105 -0.29 -26.72 -6.81
N ASN A 106 -1.13 -26.91 -7.83
CA ASN A 106 -1.34 -25.91 -8.87
C ASN A 106 -1.98 -24.62 -8.35
N VAL A 107 -2.91 -24.71 -7.40
CA VAL A 107 -3.47 -23.54 -6.71
C VAL A 107 -2.35 -22.75 -6.01
N LYS A 108 -1.47 -23.42 -5.27
CA LYS A 108 -0.32 -22.77 -4.61
C LYS A 108 0.64 -22.12 -5.61
N ILE A 109 0.89 -22.74 -6.74
CA ILE A 109 1.74 -22.18 -7.82
C ILE A 109 1.09 -20.91 -8.37
N SER A 110 -0.21 -20.92 -8.67
CA SER A 110 -0.95 -19.76 -9.16
C SER A 110 -0.97 -18.61 -8.15
N GLU A 111 -1.17 -18.90 -6.86
CA GLU A 111 -1.14 -17.90 -5.78
C GLU A 111 0.23 -17.22 -5.65
N ASN A 112 1.32 -18.01 -5.70
CA ASN A 112 2.68 -17.48 -5.63
C ASN A 112 3.05 -16.69 -6.88
N GLY A 113 2.68 -17.15 -8.08
CA GLY A 113 2.86 -16.41 -9.32
C GLY A 113 2.13 -15.06 -9.30
N GLY A 114 0.88 -15.05 -8.85
CA GLY A 114 0.11 -13.82 -8.65
C GLY A 114 0.73 -12.86 -7.62
N ARG A 115 1.38 -13.41 -6.57
CA ARG A 115 2.13 -12.61 -5.60
C ARG A 115 3.34 -11.93 -6.21
N ILE A 116 4.15 -12.67 -6.96
CA ILE A 116 5.33 -12.11 -7.62
C ILE A 116 4.93 -11.04 -8.64
N THR A 117 3.87 -11.28 -9.43
CA THR A 117 3.33 -10.29 -10.37
C THR A 117 2.96 -8.98 -9.66
N ARG A 118 2.30 -9.05 -8.48
CA ARG A 118 1.95 -7.85 -7.70
C ARG A 118 3.17 -7.13 -7.14
N ILE A 119 4.18 -7.85 -6.67
CA ILE A 119 5.46 -7.28 -6.21
C ILE A 119 6.14 -6.52 -7.35
N ILE A 120 6.22 -7.14 -8.53
CA ILE A 120 6.78 -6.53 -9.74
C ILE A 120 6.01 -5.27 -10.14
N GLN A 121 4.68 -5.33 -10.18
CA GLN A 121 3.84 -4.16 -10.49
C GLN A 121 4.02 -3.03 -9.48
N SER A 122 4.16 -3.36 -8.19
CA SER A 122 4.44 -2.38 -7.15
C SER A 122 5.81 -1.72 -7.33
N MET A 123 6.83 -2.49 -7.72
CA MET A 123 8.16 -1.97 -8.03
C MET A 123 8.15 -1.08 -9.29
N LEU A 124 7.47 -1.50 -10.36
CA LEU A 124 7.30 -0.69 -11.57
C LEU A 124 6.55 0.62 -11.30
N ALA A 125 5.56 0.59 -10.41
CA ALA A 125 4.85 1.80 -9.99
C ALA A 125 5.77 2.79 -9.26
N GLN A 126 6.75 2.30 -8.49
CA GLN A 126 7.78 3.14 -7.86
C GLN A 126 8.76 3.75 -8.88
N THR A 127 9.15 3.00 -9.91
CA THR A 127 10.15 3.44 -10.89
C THR A 127 9.61 4.41 -11.94
N ARG A 128 8.30 4.37 -12.21
CA ARG A 128 7.63 5.29 -13.15
C ARG A 128 7.55 6.73 -12.66
N THR A 129 7.80 6.99 -11.38
CA THR A 129 7.68 8.33 -10.79
C THR A 129 8.78 9.30 -11.25
N GLU A 130 9.90 8.81 -11.77
CA GLU A 130 11.05 9.68 -12.11
C GLU A 130 11.11 10.15 -13.58
N ASN A 131 10.44 9.50 -14.52
CA ASN A 131 10.52 9.85 -15.94
C ASN A 131 9.34 10.66 -16.49
N GLN A 132 8.28 10.90 -15.69
CA GLN A 132 7.27 11.91 -16.03
C GLN A 132 7.24 12.90 -14.87
N SER A 133 7.75 14.10 -15.08
CA SER A 133 7.56 15.23 -14.17
C SER A 133 6.11 15.27 -13.77
N ALA A 134 5.81 14.97 -12.49
CA ALA A 134 4.44 14.94 -11.99
C ALA A 134 3.78 16.28 -12.35
N LYS A 135 2.79 16.27 -13.22
CA LYS A 135 2.15 17.47 -13.71
C LYS A 135 1.24 18.00 -12.62
N PHE A 136 1.68 19.10 -11.99
CA PHE A 136 0.84 19.82 -11.04
C PHE A 136 -0.11 20.72 -11.79
N GLU A 137 -1.40 20.51 -11.61
CA GLU A 137 -2.47 21.28 -12.26
C GLU A 137 -3.58 21.61 -11.27
N PRO A 138 -4.40 22.65 -11.53
CA PRO A 138 -5.56 22.95 -10.70
C PRO A 138 -6.62 21.87 -10.84
N VAL A 139 -6.82 21.06 -9.78
CA VAL A 139 -7.73 19.91 -9.72
C VAL A 139 -8.86 20.19 -8.74
N ASP A 140 -10.08 19.85 -9.09
CA ASP A 140 -11.20 19.78 -8.14
C ASP A 140 -10.98 18.59 -7.21
N LEU A 141 -10.47 18.89 -6.01
CA LEU A 141 -10.09 17.84 -5.03
C LEU A 141 -11.32 17.09 -4.54
N ASN A 142 -12.44 17.75 -4.32
CA ASN A 142 -13.67 17.11 -3.82
C ASN A 142 -14.20 16.10 -4.84
N GLN A 143 -14.25 16.48 -6.12
CA GLN A 143 -14.64 15.57 -7.18
C GLN A 143 -13.70 14.37 -7.29
N LEU A 144 -12.38 14.60 -7.25
CA LEU A 144 -11.39 13.54 -7.29
C LEU A 144 -11.56 12.55 -6.12
N LEU A 145 -11.74 13.05 -4.90
CA LEU A 145 -11.95 12.22 -3.72
C LEU A 145 -13.18 11.33 -3.85
N GLU A 146 -14.30 11.89 -4.30
CA GLU A 146 -15.55 11.15 -4.48
C GLU A 146 -15.41 10.06 -5.56
N GLU A 147 -14.87 10.43 -6.74
CA GLU A 147 -14.71 9.54 -7.88
C GLU A 147 -13.82 8.34 -7.53
N PHE A 148 -12.62 8.59 -6.99
CA PHE A 148 -11.67 7.52 -6.70
C PHE A 148 -12.03 6.70 -5.47
N THR A 149 -12.79 7.24 -4.52
CA THR A 149 -13.39 6.46 -3.43
C THR A 149 -14.39 5.44 -3.98
N LYS A 150 -15.30 5.87 -4.86
CA LYS A 150 -16.27 4.97 -5.50
C LYS A 150 -15.59 3.94 -6.39
N LEU A 151 -14.57 4.33 -7.15
CA LEU A 151 -13.80 3.44 -8.02
C LEU A 151 -13.10 2.34 -7.24
N ALA A 152 -12.42 2.67 -6.13
CA ALA A 152 -11.78 1.69 -5.25
C ALA A 152 -12.77 0.65 -4.74
N TYR A 153 -13.92 1.09 -4.27
CA TYR A 153 -14.98 0.19 -3.79
C TYR A 153 -15.53 -0.72 -4.89
N GLN A 154 -15.74 -0.20 -6.11
CA GLN A 154 -16.20 -1.02 -7.24
C GLN A 154 -15.23 -2.16 -7.54
N GLY A 155 -13.92 -1.93 -7.44
CA GLY A 155 -12.91 -2.99 -7.58
C GLY A 155 -13.10 -4.11 -6.57
N VAL A 156 -13.27 -3.78 -5.29
CA VAL A 156 -13.48 -4.76 -4.22
C VAL A 156 -14.82 -5.48 -4.36
N ARG A 157 -15.88 -4.76 -4.73
CA ARG A 157 -17.21 -5.36 -4.95
C ARG A 157 -17.25 -6.32 -6.14
N GLY A 158 -16.36 -6.12 -7.12
CA GLY A 158 -16.20 -7.06 -8.24
C GLY A 158 -15.75 -8.45 -7.77
N GLU A 159 -14.97 -8.52 -6.69
CA GLU A 159 -14.50 -9.77 -6.10
C GLU A 159 -15.51 -10.37 -5.09
N ASP A 160 -16.22 -9.54 -4.32
CA ASP A 160 -17.25 -9.95 -3.35
C ASP A 160 -18.53 -9.11 -3.51
N LYS A 161 -19.50 -9.64 -4.25
CA LYS A 161 -20.79 -8.97 -4.53
C LYS A 161 -21.64 -8.75 -3.27
N ALA A 162 -21.41 -9.51 -2.20
CA ALA A 162 -22.12 -9.39 -0.93
C ALA A 162 -21.54 -8.30 -0.02
N PHE A 163 -20.36 -7.75 -0.36
CA PHE A 163 -19.72 -6.69 0.40
C PHE A 163 -20.34 -5.33 0.07
N ASN A 164 -21.11 -4.75 1.00
CA ASN A 164 -21.70 -3.44 0.88
C ASN A 164 -21.10 -2.48 1.91
N VAL A 165 -20.80 -1.26 1.47
CA VAL A 165 -20.23 -0.19 2.29
C VAL A 165 -21.10 1.05 2.15
N SER A 166 -21.42 1.70 3.27
CA SER A 166 -22.05 3.01 3.30
C SER A 166 -20.96 4.10 3.21
N PHE A 167 -21.17 5.07 2.31
CA PHE A 167 -20.27 6.22 2.17
C PHE A 167 -20.90 7.47 2.75
N VAL A 168 -20.10 8.21 3.55
CA VAL A 168 -20.46 9.52 4.07
C VAL A 168 -19.46 10.54 3.53
N PHE A 169 -19.91 11.43 2.63
CA PHE A 169 -19.10 12.50 2.06
C PHE A 169 -19.43 13.82 2.76
N GLN A 170 -18.42 14.50 3.28
CA GLN A 170 -18.52 15.80 3.96
C GLN A 170 -17.46 16.74 3.37
N PHE A 171 -17.77 17.31 2.21
CA PHE A 171 -16.84 18.16 1.49
C PHE A 171 -17.12 19.63 1.74
N ASP A 172 -16.08 20.38 2.09
CA ASP A 172 -16.07 21.82 2.18
C ASP A 172 -16.02 22.42 0.76
N PRO A 173 -17.07 23.14 0.31
CA PRO A 173 -17.09 23.74 -1.03
C PRO A 173 -15.99 24.80 -1.23
N SER A 174 -15.49 25.39 -0.15
CA SER A 174 -14.44 26.42 -0.21
C SER A 174 -13.05 25.87 -0.57
N VAL A 175 -12.86 24.54 -0.56
CA VAL A 175 -11.62 23.89 -1.01
C VAL A 175 -11.34 24.24 -2.49
N GLY A 176 -12.36 24.16 -3.35
CA GLY A 176 -12.25 24.51 -4.76
C GLY A 176 -11.17 23.71 -5.50
N LYS A 177 -10.47 24.39 -6.43
CA LYS A 177 -9.37 23.77 -7.17
C LYS A 177 -8.06 23.96 -6.41
N VAL A 178 -7.35 22.85 -6.23
CA VAL A 178 -6.03 22.79 -5.57
C VAL A 178 -4.99 22.37 -6.60
N LYS A 179 -3.82 23.01 -6.60
CA LYS A 179 -2.71 22.65 -7.48
C LYS A 179 -2.02 21.39 -6.95
N LEU A 180 -2.23 20.25 -7.64
CA LEU A 180 -1.68 18.96 -7.23
C LEU A 180 -1.47 18.02 -8.43
N ALA A 181 -0.69 16.97 -8.21
CA ALA A 181 -0.51 15.89 -9.18
C ALA A 181 -1.69 14.91 -9.07
N ALA A 182 -2.74 15.13 -9.91
CA ALA A 182 -4.00 14.39 -9.84
C ALA A 182 -3.81 12.87 -9.83
N THR A 183 -2.97 12.34 -10.72
CA THR A 183 -2.69 10.89 -10.81
C THR A 183 -2.13 10.33 -9.51
N GLU A 184 -1.23 11.06 -8.86
CA GLU A 184 -0.58 10.62 -7.64
C GLU A 184 -1.51 10.69 -6.43
N ILE A 185 -2.31 11.77 -6.33
CA ILE A 185 -3.35 11.87 -5.29
C ILE A 185 -4.43 10.80 -5.47
N SER A 186 -4.84 10.51 -6.70
CA SER A 186 -5.78 9.40 -6.99
C SER A 186 -5.23 8.06 -6.50
N ARG A 187 -3.94 7.81 -6.68
CA ARG A 187 -3.25 6.60 -6.19
C ARG A 187 -3.28 6.52 -4.66
N VAL A 188 -3.05 7.65 -3.96
CA VAL A 188 -3.17 7.72 -2.49
C VAL A 188 -4.59 7.37 -2.06
N VAL A 189 -5.61 7.98 -2.66
CA VAL A 189 -7.02 7.73 -2.33
C VAL A 189 -7.38 6.25 -2.55
N LEU A 190 -7.04 5.68 -3.73
CA LEU A 190 -7.28 4.28 -4.05
C LEU A 190 -6.65 3.35 -2.99
N ASN A 191 -5.41 3.64 -2.59
CA ASN A 191 -4.70 2.82 -1.61
C ASN A 191 -5.33 2.89 -0.21
N LEU A 192 -5.68 4.09 0.27
CA LEU A 192 -6.30 4.25 1.59
C LEU A 192 -7.70 3.62 1.63
N VAL A 193 -8.50 3.81 0.58
CA VAL A 193 -9.85 3.23 0.50
C VAL A 193 -9.80 1.71 0.35
N ASN A 194 -8.87 1.14 -0.42
CA ASN A 194 -8.67 -0.30 -0.50
C ASN A 194 -8.25 -0.91 0.85
N ASN A 195 -7.45 -0.21 1.64
CA ASN A 195 -7.12 -0.65 3.00
C ASN A 195 -8.33 -0.58 3.93
N ALA A 196 -9.13 0.47 3.85
CA ALA A 196 -10.39 0.59 4.57
C ALA A 196 -11.37 -0.56 4.20
N CYS A 197 -11.59 -0.80 2.91
CA CYS A 197 -12.44 -1.90 2.45
C CYS A 197 -11.97 -3.26 2.96
N TYR A 198 -10.65 -3.51 2.96
CA TYR A 198 -10.10 -4.73 3.52
C TYR A 198 -10.41 -4.88 5.02
N ALA A 199 -10.15 -3.84 5.82
CA ALA A 199 -10.42 -3.85 7.27
C ALA A 199 -11.91 -4.04 7.59
N LEU A 200 -12.78 -3.40 6.80
CA LEU A 200 -14.23 -3.54 6.90
C LEU A 200 -14.71 -4.95 6.56
N ASN A 201 -14.19 -5.56 5.49
CA ASN A 201 -14.58 -6.89 5.08
C ASN A 201 -14.13 -7.96 6.09
N GLU A 202 -12.92 -7.82 6.65
CA GLU A 202 -12.45 -8.71 7.71
C GLU A 202 -13.29 -8.57 8.99
N LYS A 203 -13.68 -7.34 9.37
CA LYS A 203 -14.56 -7.10 10.53
C LYS A 203 -15.96 -7.67 10.29
N ARG A 204 -16.53 -7.48 9.11
CA ARG A 204 -17.83 -8.05 8.72
C ARG A 204 -17.85 -9.57 8.85
N LYS A 205 -16.80 -10.25 8.39
CA LYS A 205 -16.68 -11.71 8.50
C LYS A 205 -16.65 -12.19 9.96
N ARG A 206 -16.08 -11.40 10.86
CA ARG A 206 -15.97 -11.71 12.28
C ARG A 206 -17.24 -11.38 13.05
N GLU A 207 -17.86 -10.22 12.80
CA GLU A 207 -18.99 -9.70 13.57
C GLU A 207 -20.37 -10.07 12.97
N GLY A 208 -20.38 -10.54 11.71
CA GLY A 208 -21.59 -10.99 11.04
C GLY A 208 -22.44 -9.86 10.45
N PRO A 209 -23.73 -10.15 10.14
CA PRO A 209 -24.59 -9.25 9.37
C PRO A 209 -25.03 -7.98 10.13
N GLU A 210 -24.91 -7.96 11.45
CA GLU A 210 -25.24 -6.77 12.27
C GLU A 210 -24.22 -5.64 12.12
N PHE A 211 -23.02 -5.95 11.64
CA PHE A 211 -22.01 -4.93 11.38
C PHE A 211 -22.33 -4.19 10.09
N ALA A 212 -22.44 -2.84 10.19
CA ALA A 212 -22.67 -1.95 9.07
C ALA A 212 -21.35 -1.28 8.62
N PRO A 213 -20.67 -1.77 7.56
CA PRO A 213 -19.44 -1.18 7.06
C PRO A 213 -19.65 0.25 6.58
N GLN A 214 -18.80 1.18 7.03
CA GLN A 214 -18.87 2.60 6.67
C GLN A 214 -17.49 3.18 6.38
N ILE A 215 -17.41 4.01 5.33
CA ILE A 215 -16.27 4.88 5.03
C ILE A 215 -16.76 6.33 4.99
N SER A 216 -16.11 7.21 5.75
CA SER A 216 -16.36 8.64 5.71
C SER A 216 -15.17 9.33 5.05
N VAL A 217 -15.44 10.20 4.09
CA VAL A 217 -14.43 11.03 3.42
C VAL A 217 -14.83 12.48 3.57
N SER A 218 -13.92 13.29 4.10
CA SER A 218 -14.17 14.71 4.28
C SER A 218 -13.00 15.56 3.79
N SER A 219 -13.29 16.78 3.39
CA SER A 219 -12.32 17.80 3.06
C SER A 219 -12.62 19.07 3.84
N THR A 220 -11.60 19.81 4.22
CA THR A 220 -11.73 21.10 4.92
C THR A 220 -10.63 22.03 4.44
N ARG A 221 -10.99 23.27 4.08
CA ARG A 221 -10.02 24.31 3.76
C ARG A 221 -9.51 24.94 5.05
N LEU A 222 -8.21 24.89 5.27
CA LEU A 222 -7.52 25.62 6.32
C LEU A 222 -6.84 26.87 5.73
N ALA A 223 -6.29 27.74 6.58
CA ALA A 223 -5.74 29.01 6.09
C ALA A 223 -4.69 28.83 4.96
N GLN A 224 -3.77 27.89 5.11
CA GLN A 224 -2.67 27.65 4.16
C GLN A 224 -2.63 26.23 3.61
N THR A 225 -3.51 25.35 4.05
CA THR A 225 -3.54 23.94 3.67
C THR A 225 -4.96 23.50 3.36
N VAL A 226 -5.10 22.40 2.63
CA VAL A 226 -6.31 21.61 2.60
C VAL A 226 -6.12 20.35 3.41
N GLN A 227 -7.08 20.01 4.23
CA GLN A 227 -7.12 18.77 5.00
C GLN A 227 -8.14 17.81 4.37
N VAL A 228 -7.72 16.55 4.18
CA VAL A 228 -8.59 15.45 3.78
C VAL A 228 -8.54 14.37 4.84
N LYS A 229 -9.69 13.85 5.24
CA LYS A 229 -9.79 12.71 6.16
C LYS A 229 -10.52 11.56 5.49
N ILE A 230 -9.96 10.36 5.61
CA ILE A 230 -10.56 9.11 5.17
C ILE A 230 -10.64 8.21 6.40
N LYS A 231 -11.87 7.91 6.85
CA LYS A 231 -12.15 7.16 8.08
C LYS A 231 -13.00 5.94 7.76
N ASP A 232 -12.63 4.80 8.31
CA ASP A 232 -13.41 3.56 8.30
C ASP A 232 -13.76 3.11 9.73
N ASN A 233 -14.85 2.37 9.90
CA ASN A 233 -15.24 1.73 11.14
C ASN A 233 -14.79 0.25 11.21
N GLY A 234 -13.66 -0.07 10.58
CA GLY A 234 -13.09 -1.42 10.50
C GLY A 234 -12.43 -1.89 11.80
N ASN A 235 -11.44 -2.79 11.63
CA ASN A 235 -10.75 -3.41 12.77
C ASN A 235 -9.83 -2.46 13.55
N GLY A 236 -9.54 -1.27 13.02
CA GLY A 236 -8.53 -0.40 13.59
C GLY A 236 -7.11 -0.97 13.46
N ILE A 237 -6.15 -0.22 13.98
CA ILE A 237 -4.73 -0.56 13.99
C ILE A 237 -4.25 -0.55 15.44
N PRO A 238 -3.67 -1.65 15.95
CA PRO A 238 -3.07 -1.70 17.28
C PRO A 238 -1.96 -0.67 17.47
N ASP A 239 -1.82 -0.09 18.64
CA ASP A 239 -0.80 0.91 18.95
C ASP A 239 0.62 0.40 18.70
N SER A 240 0.87 -0.87 18.96
CA SER A 240 2.18 -1.52 18.79
C SER A 240 2.73 -1.50 17.35
N ILE A 241 1.87 -1.25 16.35
CA ILE A 241 2.25 -1.25 14.93
C ILE A 241 1.96 0.08 14.21
N LYS A 242 1.33 1.06 14.87
CA LYS A 242 0.95 2.35 14.23
C LYS A 242 2.13 3.06 13.56
N GLU A 243 3.28 3.08 14.21
CA GLU A 243 4.49 3.70 13.64
C GLU A 243 5.04 2.90 12.45
N LYS A 244 4.82 1.58 12.43
CA LYS A 244 5.34 0.67 11.41
C LYS A 244 4.49 0.60 10.15
N VAL A 245 3.22 1.05 10.18
CA VAL A 245 2.32 0.90 9.02
C VAL A 245 2.81 1.65 7.78
N PHE A 246 3.63 2.69 7.95
CA PHE A 246 4.26 3.42 6.86
C PHE A 246 5.63 2.90 6.45
N SER A 247 6.14 1.86 7.10
CA SER A 247 7.42 1.25 6.72
C SER A 247 7.25 0.42 5.44
N PRO A 248 8.18 0.51 4.48
CA PRO A 248 8.14 -0.31 3.28
C PRO A 248 8.06 -1.81 3.61
N PHE A 249 7.26 -2.54 2.84
CA PHE A 249 7.00 -3.99 2.98
C PHE A 249 6.30 -4.44 4.27
N PHE A 250 5.93 -3.51 5.15
CA PHE A 250 5.15 -3.84 6.34
C PHE A 250 3.69 -4.14 5.97
N THR A 251 3.18 -5.29 6.38
CA THR A 251 1.79 -5.68 6.18
C THR A 251 1.34 -6.68 7.23
N THR A 252 0.11 -6.52 7.70
CA THR A 252 -0.61 -7.49 8.56
C THR A 252 -1.53 -8.40 7.75
N LYS A 253 -1.67 -8.15 6.44
CA LYS A 253 -2.50 -8.98 5.55
C LYS A 253 -1.82 -10.33 5.32
N PRO A 254 -2.58 -11.41 5.13
CA PRO A 254 -2.04 -12.72 4.79
C PRO A 254 -1.11 -12.65 3.58
N VAL A 255 -0.17 -13.59 3.54
CA VAL A 255 0.77 -13.72 2.43
C VAL A 255 0.02 -13.71 1.10
N GLY A 256 0.40 -12.79 0.21
CA GLY A 256 -0.21 -12.64 -1.11
C GLY A 256 -1.38 -11.64 -1.20
N LYS A 257 -1.93 -11.13 -0.09
CA LYS A 257 -3.03 -10.15 -0.09
C LYS A 257 -2.59 -8.70 0.16
N GLY A 258 -1.31 -8.48 0.43
CA GLY A 258 -0.75 -7.12 0.60
C GLY A 258 0.73 -7.08 0.24
N SER A 259 1.16 -6.05 -0.50
CA SER A 259 2.58 -5.80 -0.82
C SER A 259 3.34 -5.12 0.32
N GLY A 260 2.63 -4.46 1.24
CA GLY A 260 3.22 -3.62 2.29
C GLY A 260 3.85 -2.31 1.77
N LEU A 261 3.64 -1.96 0.49
CA LEU A 261 4.22 -0.77 -0.14
C LEU A 261 3.24 0.39 -0.24
N GLY A 262 1.94 0.13 -0.19
CA GLY A 262 0.91 1.13 -0.47
C GLY A 262 0.97 2.34 0.47
N LEU A 263 1.03 2.13 1.79
CA LEU A 263 1.07 3.23 2.76
C LEU A 263 2.40 3.98 2.72
N ALA A 264 3.54 3.28 2.53
CA ALA A 264 4.84 3.91 2.36
C ALA A 264 4.83 4.85 1.15
N LEU A 265 4.37 4.37 -0.02
CA LEU A 265 4.25 5.18 -1.23
C LEU A 265 3.27 6.34 -1.04
N SER A 266 2.12 6.12 -0.37
CA SER A 266 1.18 7.21 -0.08
C SER A 266 1.82 8.30 0.76
N ARG A 267 2.64 7.93 1.75
CA ARG A 267 3.40 8.88 2.56
C ARG A 267 4.38 9.69 1.71
N ASP A 268 5.16 9.05 0.86
CA ASP A 268 6.13 9.71 0.00
C ASP A 268 5.45 10.67 -1.00
N ILE A 269 4.34 10.27 -1.61
CA ILE A 269 3.55 11.15 -2.49
C ILE A 269 3.09 12.41 -1.73
N ILE A 270 2.61 12.26 -0.52
CA ILE A 270 2.12 13.41 0.26
C ILE A 270 3.28 14.23 0.81
N THR A 271 4.29 13.62 1.43
CA THR A 271 5.33 14.37 2.17
C THR A 271 6.43 14.89 1.26
N ILE A 272 6.89 14.10 0.31
CA ILE A 272 8.02 14.47 -0.56
C ILE A 272 7.51 15.28 -1.75
N MET A 273 6.52 14.76 -2.47
CA MET A 273 6.05 15.37 -3.72
C MET A 273 5.16 16.59 -3.47
N HIS A 274 4.21 16.50 -2.52
CA HIS A 274 3.25 17.57 -2.23
C HIS A 274 3.63 18.43 -1.01
N LYS A 275 4.77 18.17 -0.37
CA LYS A 275 5.25 18.90 0.84
C LYS A 275 4.21 18.94 1.96
N GLY A 276 3.35 17.93 2.00
CA GLY A 276 2.26 17.79 2.94
C GLY A 276 2.58 16.86 4.11
N GLN A 277 1.54 16.44 4.82
CA GLN A 277 1.63 15.50 5.94
C GLN A 277 0.58 14.40 5.79
N LEU A 278 0.94 13.17 6.16
CA LEU A 278 0.04 12.02 6.23
C LEU A 278 0.14 11.41 7.62
N GLU A 279 -0.97 11.43 8.33
CA GLU A 279 -1.08 10.93 9.70
C GLU A 279 -2.14 9.84 9.80
N VAL A 280 -2.05 9.00 10.84
CA VAL A 280 -3.05 7.99 11.16
C VAL A 280 -3.46 8.08 12.63
N VAL A 281 -4.76 8.13 12.85
CA VAL A 281 -5.38 7.96 14.17
C VAL A 281 -6.25 6.73 14.10
N SER A 282 -6.08 5.83 15.05
CA SER A 282 -6.83 4.57 15.06
C SER A 282 -7.03 4.05 16.47
N GLU A 283 -8.17 3.38 16.67
CA GLU A 283 -8.48 2.62 17.87
C GLU A 283 -8.81 1.19 17.47
N GLU A 284 -8.05 0.23 18.03
CA GLU A 284 -8.23 -1.19 17.72
C GLU A 284 -9.65 -1.65 17.99
N GLY A 285 -10.22 -2.37 17.04
CA GLY A 285 -11.61 -2.85 17.08
C GLY A 285 -12.65 -1.80 16.68
N LYS A 286 -12.30 -0.50 16.55
CA LYS A 286 -13.30 0.55 16.35
C LYS A 286 -13.18 1.26 15.00
N PHE A 287 -12.02 1.86 14.69
CA PHE A 287 -11.86 2.67 13.48
C PHE A 287 -10.41 2.90 13.10
N THR A 288 -10.18 3.27 11.82
CA THR A 288 -8.96 3.93 11.35
C THR A 288 -9.32 5.22 10.63
N GLU A 289 -8.58 6.30 10.90
CA GLU A 289 -8.70 7.59 10.23
C GLU A 289 -7.33 8.02 9.74
N PHE A 290 -7.19 8.17 8.41
CA PHE A 290 -6.02 8.79 7.79
C PHE A 290 -6.33 10.26 7.54
N THR A 291 -5.42 11.13 7.95
CA THR A 291 -5.49 12.58 7.73
C THR A 291 -4.37 12.99 6.79
N ILE A 292 -4.74 13.59 5.66
CA ILE A 292 -3.82 14.17 4.66
C ILE A 292 -3.91 15.69 4.80
N GLN A 293 -2.77 16.37 4.87
CA GLN A 293 -2.68 17.82 4.77
C GLN A 293 -1.79 18.21 3.61
N ILE A 294 -2.27 19.04 2.69
CA ILE A 294 -1.53 19.50 1.52
C ILE A 294 -1.50 21.04 1.53
N PRO A 295 -0.32 21.67 1.39
CA PRO A 295 -0.23 23.12 1.23
C PRO A 295 -0.98 23.58 -0.01
N LEU A 296 -1.69 24.73 0.10
CA LEU A 296 -2.40 25.34 -1.04
C LEU A 296 -1.43 26.06 -1.98
N ASP A 297 -0.29 26.48 -1.47
CA ASP A 297 0.81 27.06 -2.24
C ASP A 297 2.01 26.11 -2.19
N LEU A 298 2.37 25.59 -3.35
CA LEU A 298 3.53 24.70 -3.58
C LEU A 298 4.67 25.48 -4.23
N SER A 299 4.90 26.72 -3.78
CA SER A 299 6.03 27.54 -4.23
C SER A 299 7.39 27.00 -3.78
#